data_8ef604736134df1a9c7048fbddeceb49
#
_entry.id   8ef604736134df1a9c7048fbddeceb49
#
_cell.length_a   1.000
_cell.length_b   1.000
_cell.length_c   1.000
_cell.angle_alpha   90.00
_cell.angle_beta   90.00
_cell.angle_gamma   90.00
#
_symmetry.space_group_name_H-M   'P 1'
#
loop_
_entity.id
_entity.type
_entity.pdbx_description
1 polymer ?
#
loop_
_entity_poly.entity_id
_entity_poly.type
_entity_poly.pdbx_seq_one_letter_code
_entity_poly.pdbx_strand_id
1 'polypeptide(L)'
;MKLMKILGWALFWICFISIPLSFSILCEVGEVEIFAAAGLVRYSWIMWLFIPIGICSIVIALVLKSQNQGYKKNIISGCISIALLFLFGSYFLLFAGVVTYDEKPIIAAEEKAQVSLPDNIKIASQAKDDGKFSITYAKLLDESEKASFKAEISVNSKWSDTLDAGFLTTAPDIIPYEAYTFDYFVLYNATLHEYNTFPQSSGSYDCILIAYDCEVGRIMIIDEFIFDTTK
;
A
#
# COMPACT_ATOMS: atom_id res chain seq x y z
N MET A 1 -18.23 -23.59 36.60
CA MET A 1 -19.47 -23.31 35.86
C MET A 1 -19.79 -21.84 35.65
N LYS A 2 -19.92 -21.02 36.70
CA LYS A 2 -20.16 -19.56 36.55
C LYS A 2 -19.12 -18.88 35.66
N LEU A 3 -17.83 -19.18 35.84
CA LEU A 3 -16.74 -18.62 35.06
C LEU A 3 -16.87 -18.91 33.56
N MET A 4 -17.21 -20.14 33.17
CA MET A 4 -17.40 -20.51 31.77
C MET A 4 -18.56 -19.77 31.09
N LYS A 5 -19.66 -19.55 31.83
CA LYS A 5 -20.77 -18.76 31.33
C LYS A 5 -20.37 -17.30 31.13
N ILE A 6 -19.63 -16.73 32.07
CA ILE A 6 -19.12 -15.35 31.98
C ILE A 6 -18.17 -15.22 30.79
N LEU A 7 -17.22 -16.16 30.67
CA LEU A 7 -16.27 -16.17 29.55
C LEU A 7 -16.96 -16.32 28.19
N GLY A 8 -17.94 -17.23 28.10
CA GLY A 8 -18.74 -17.41 26.88
C GLY A 8 -19.56 -16.17 26.50
N TRP A 9 -20.07 -15.42 27.50
CA TRP A 9 -20.73 -14.16 27.26
C TRP A 9 -19.74 -13.07 26.80
N ALA A 10 -18.57 -12.99 27.41
CA ALA A 10 -17.54 -12.05 27.03
C ALA A 10 -17.08 -12.30 25.58
N LEU A 11 -16.80 -13.55 25.21
CA LEU A 11 -16.43 -13.92 23.83
C LEU A 11 -17.53 -13.60 22.82
N PHE A 12 -18.80 -13.83 23.18
CA PHE A 12 -19.92 -13.48 22.32
C PHE A 12 -19.96 -11.98 22.01
N TRP A 13 -19.80 -11.12 23.04
CA TRP A 13 -19.80 -9.68 22.84
C TRP A 13 -18.57 -9.18 22.11
N ILE A 14 -17.39 -9.75 22.34
CA ILE A 14 -16.17 -9.44 21.59
C ILE A 14 -16.41 -9.74 20.10
N CYS A 15 -16.92 -10.91 19.75
CA CYS A 15 -17.24 -11.25 18.36
C CYS A 15 -18.28 -10.31 17.75
N PHE A 16 -19.32 -9.97 18.50
CA PHE A 16 -20.38 -9.10 18.00
C PHE A 16 -19.89 -7.68 17.73
N ILE A 17 -19.06 -7.12 18.60
CA ILE A 17 -18.44 -5.80 18.42
C ILE A 17 -17.37 -5.83 17.31
N SER A 18 -16.72 -6.97 17.09
CA SER A 18 -15.70 -7.08 16.02
C SER A 18 -16.29 -7.02 14.61
N ILE A 19 -17.59 -7.29 14.41
CA ILE A 19 -18.23 -7.22 13.10
C ILE A 19 -18.18 -5.80 12.51
N PRO A 20 -18.75 -4.76 13.16
CA PRO A 20 -18.69 -3.41 12.62
C PRO A 20 -17.27 -2.86 12.54
N LEU A 21 -16.41 -3.22 13.50
CA LEU A 21 -14.99 -2.84 13.47
C LEU A 21 -14.27 -3.43 12.26
N SER A 22 -14.49 -4.71 11.98
CA SER A 22 -13.92 -5.39 10.82
C SER A 22 -14.38 -4.77 9.51
N PHE A 23 -15.67 -4.45 9.43
CA PHE A 23 -16.25 -3.81 8.26
C PHE A 23 -15.68 -2.39 8.06
N SER A 24 -15.52 -1.61 9.13
CA SER A 24 -14.92 -0.28 9.08
C SER A 24 -13.46 -0.35 8.57
N ILE A 25 -12.67 -1.31 9.08
CA ILE A 25 -11.29 -1.52 8.63
C ILE A 25 -11.23 -1.89 7.14
N LEU A 26 -12.13 -2.77 6.69
CA LEU A 26 -12.18 -3.18 5.28
C LEU A 26 -12.57 -2.02 4.36
N CYS A 27 -13.49 -1.15 4.80
CA CYS A 27 -13.83 0.07 4.07
C CYS A 27 -12.65 1.03 4.01
N GLU A 28 -11.98 1.30 5.12
CA GLU A 28 -10.81 2.18 5.18
C GLU A 28 -9.67 1.69 4.29
N VAL A 29 -9.41 0.38 4.29
CA VAL A 29 -8.38 -0.23 3.41
C VAL A 29 -8.81 -0.18 1.95
N GLY A 30 -10.10 -0.30 1.65
CA GLY A 30 -10.63 -0.28 0.29
C GLY A 30 -10.66 1.11 -0.35
N GLU A 31 -10.78 2.18 0.43
CA GLU A 31 -10.77 3.55 -0.08
C GLU A 31 -9.36 4.04 -0.48
N VAL A 32 -8.31 3.40 0.04
CA VAL A 32 -6.91 3.80 -0.19
C VAL A 32 -6.19 2.69 -0.97
N GLU A 33 -6.42 2.64 -2.27
CA GLU A 33 -5.83 1.60 -3.15
C GLU A 33 -4.30 1.52 -3.03
N ILE A 34 -3.61 2.65 -2.89
CA ILE A 34 -2.15 2.74 -2.76
C ILE A 34 -1.66 2.08 -1.46
N PHE A 35 -2.43 2.16 -0.39
CA PHE A 35 -2.07 1.61 0.93
C PHE A 35 -2.77 0.29 1.26
N ALA A 36 -3.56 -0.27 0.34
CA ALA A 36 -4.31 -1.49 0.60
C ALA A 36 -3.41 -2.63 1.08
N ALA A 37 -2.29 -2.86 0.42
CA ALA A 37 -1.33 -3.89 0.83
C ALA A 37 -0.67 -3.58 2.18
N ALA A 38 -0.23 -2.34 2.42
CA ALA A 38 0.36 -1.92 3.68
C ALA A 38 -0.67 -1.92 4.82
N GLY A 39 -1.89 -1.48 4.56
CA GLY A 39 -3.01 -1.54 5.49
C GLY A 39 -3.36 -2.98 5.86
N LEU A 40 -3.42 -3.88 4.90
CA LEU A 40 -3.66 -5.31 5.13
C LEU A 40 -2.56 -5.95 5.99
N VAL A 41 -1.29 -5.64 5.74
CA VAL A 41 -0.18 -6.12 6.58
C VAL A 41 -0.31 -5.55 7.99
N ARG A 42 -0.61 -4.25 8.13
CA ARG A 42 -0.79 -3.60 9.42
C ARG A 42 -1.91 -4.21 10.25
N TYR A 43 -3.03 -4.60 9.61
CA TYR A 43 -4.19 -5.18 10.29
C TYR A 43 -4.22 -6.72 10.25
N SER A 44 -3.28 -7.38 9.58
CA SER A 44 -3.23 -8.85 9.48
C SER A 44 -3.19 -9.55 10.85
N TRP A 45 -2.59 -8.92 11.87
CA TRP A 45 -2.56 -9.47 13.23
C TRP A 45 -3.95 -9.65 13.85
N ILE A 46 -4.96 -8.86 13.42
CA ILE A 46 -6.34 -8.97 13.89
C ILE A 46 -6.93 -10.32 13.45
N MET A 47 -6.58 -10.81 12.27
CA MET A 47 -7.03 -12.12 11.78
C MET A 47 -6.63 -13.24 12.75
N TRP A 48 -5.40 -13.18 13.27
CA TRP A 48 -4.88 -14.19 14.18
C TRP A 48 -5.64 -14.24 15.51
N LEU A 49 -6.29 -13.14 15.92
CA LEU A 49 -7.14 -13.12 17.11
C LEU A 49 -8.45 -13.90 16.94
N PHE A 50 -9.00 -13.98 15.72
CA PHE A 50 -10.24 -14.73 15.48
C PHE A 50 -10.06 -16.23 15.63
N ILE A 51 -8.86 -16.77 15.42
CA ILE A 51 -8.58 -18.20 15.58
C ILE A 51 -8.79 -18.64 17.05
N PRO A 52 -8.06 -18.08 18.05
CA PRO A 52 -8.25 -18.50 19.44
C PRO A 52 -9.66 -18.17 19.96
N ILE A 53 -10.23 -17.05 19.56
CA ILE A 53 -11.59 -16.67 19.94
C ILE A 53 -12.61 -17.71 19.42
N GLY A 54 -12.50 -18.12 18.16
CA GLY A 54 -13.35 -19.11 17.55
C GLY A 54 -13.22 -20.50 18.24
N ILE A 55 -11.98 -20.95 18.43
CA ILE A 55 -11.68 -22.23 19.10
C ILE A 55 -12.23 -22.23 20.55
N CYS A 56 -11.92 -21.18 21.33
CA CYS A 56 -12.41 -21.07 22.70
C CYS A 56 -13.95 -21.05 22.75
N SER A 57 -14.60 -20.34 21.84
CA SER A 57 -16.07 -20.29 21.77
C SER A 57 -16.67 -21.66 21.49
N ILE A 58 -16.11 -22.43 20.56
CA ILE A 58 -16.56 -23.79 20.24
C ILE A 58 -16.34 -24.73 21.43
N VAL A 59 -15.15 -24.70 22.03
CA VAL A 59 -14.84 -25.54 23.20
C VAL A 59 -15.81 -25.27 24.34
N ILE A 60 -16.07 -24.01 24.67
CA ILE A 60 -17.04 -23.61 25.70
C ILE A 60 -18.44 -24.08 25.32
N ALA A 61 -18.83 -23.98 24.05
CA ALA A 61 -20.13 -24.47 23.59
C ALA A 61 -20.29 -25.98 23.80
N LEU A 62 -19.25 -26.78 23.46
CA LEU A 62 -19.26 -28.23 23.67
C LEU A 62 -19.37 -28.60 25.15
N VAL A 63 -18.63 -27.93 26.02
CA VAL A 63 -18.69 -28.16 27.47
C VAL A 63 -20.06 -27.80 28.04
N LEU A 64 -20.61 -26.64 27.65
CA LEU A 64 -21.95 -26.23 28.10
C LEU A 64 -23.05 -27.15 27.56
N LYS A 65 -22.92 -27.65 26.33
CA LYS A 65 -23.83 -28.65 25.75
C LYS A 65 -23.81 -29.96 26.52
N SER A 66 -22.62 -30.46 26.89
CA SER A 66 -22.48 -31.69 27.65
C SER A 66 -23.12 -31.59 29.07
N GLN A 67 -23.30 -30.37 29.57
CA GLN A 67 -23.90 -30.08 30.86
C GLN A 67 -25.37 -29.65 30.77
N ASN A 68 -26.00 -29.82 29.60
CA ASN A 68 -27.38 -29.36 29.31
C ASN A 68 -27.62 -27.87 29.62
N GLN A 69 -26.59 -27.04 29.43
CA GLN A 69 -26.65 -25.58 29.63
C GLN A 69 -26.82 -24.84 28.27
N GLY A 70 -27.25 -23.58 28.33
CA GLY A 70 -27.43 -22.77 27.15
C GLY A 70 -26.11 -22.49 26.38
N TYR A 71 -25.90 -23.20 25.30
CA TYR A 71 -24.67 -23.19 24.49
C TYR A 71 -24.80 -22.43 23.16
N LYS A 72 -26.02 -22.13 22.72
CA LYS A 72 -26.28 -21.58 21.38
C LYS A 72 -25.51 -20.31 21.07
N LYS A 73 -25.38 -19.41 22.05
CA LYS A 73 -24.61 -18.15 21.87
C LYS A 73 -23.16 -18.38 21.53
N ASN A 74 -22.53 -19.38 22.18
CA ASN A 74 -21.12 -19.69 21.95
C ASN A 74 -20.90 -20.39 20.60
N ILE A 75 -21.87 -21.15 20.09
CA ILE A 75 -21.84 -21.66 18.72
C ILE A 75 -21.90 -20.48 17.74
N ILE A 76 -22.84 -19.56 17.94
CA ILE A 76 -22.96 -18.36 17.09
C ILE A 76 -21.67 -17.56 17.09
N SER A 77 -21.07 -17.33 18.25
CA SER A 77 -19.77 -16.64 18.38
C SER A 77 -18.65 -17.38 17.60
N GLY A 78 -18.60 -18.69 17.71
CA GLY A 78 -17.63 -19.51 16.94
C GLY A 78 -17.85 -19.39 15.43
N CYS A 79 -19.09 -19.46 14.97
CA CYS A 79 -19.42 -19.30 13.55
C CYS A 79 -19.08 -17.90 13.04
N ILE A 80 -19.36 -16.85 13.81
CA ILE A 80 -18.99 -15.47 13.46
C ILE A 80 -17.48 -15.34 13.34
N SER A 81 -16.71 -15.86 14.30
CA SER A 81 -15.23 -15.79 14.26
C SER A 81 -14.66 -16.48 13.04
N ILE A 82 -15.20 -17.66 12.67
CA ILE A 82 -14.80 -18.39 11.47
C ILE A 82 -15.17 -17.58 10.20
N ALA A 83 -16.38 -17.03 10.15
CA ALA A 83 -16.83 -16.23 9.00
C ALA A 83 -15.94 -14.98 8.82
N LEU A 84 -15.59 -14.27 9.90
CA LEU A 84 -14.69 -13.14 9.85
C LEU A 84 -13.28 -13.55 9.42
N LEU A 85 -12.77 -14.69 9.90
CA LEU A 85 -11.47 -15.22 9.47
C LEU A 85 -11.47 -15.49 7.95
N PHE A 86 -12.53 -16.11 7.42
CA PHE A 86 -12.65 -16.34 5.98
C PHE A 86 -12.78 -15.03 5.19
N LEU A 87 -13.56 -14.07 5.67
CA LEU A 87 -13.73 -12.77 5.04
C LEU A 87 -12.38 -12.04 4.93
N PHE A 88 -11.66 -11.90 6.04
CA PHE A 88 -10.34 -11.28 6.05
C PHE A 88 -9.31 -12.09 5.26
N GLY A 89 -9.33 -13.42 5.36
CA GLY A 89 -8.43 -14.30 4.62
C GLY A 89 -8.66 -14.20 3.12
N SER A 90 -9.91 -14.20 2.67
CA SER A 90 -10.25 -14.02 1.25
C SER A 90 -9.84 -12.65 0.75
N TYR A 91 -10.10 -11.60 1.53
CA TYR A 91 -9.67 -10.24 1.20
C TYR A 91 -8.15 -10.14 1.13
N PHE A 92 -7.43 -10.71 2.09
CA PHE A 92 -5.98 -10.75 2.09
C PHE A 92 -5.42 -11.52 0.88
N LEU A 93 -6.00 -12.67 0.52
CA LEU A 93 -5.58 -13.45 -0.65
C LEU A 93 -5.88 -12.71 -1.96
N LEU A 94 -7.01 -12.02 -2.05
CA LEU A 94 -7.36 -11.25 -3.24
C LEU A 94 -6.42 -10.05 -3.44
N PHE A 95 -6.06 -9.34 -2.36
CA PHE A 95 -5.25 -8.12 -2.47
C PHE A 95 -3.75 -8.35 -2.28
N ALA A 96 -3.31 -9.32 -1.49
CA ALA A 96 -1.89 -9.60 -1.27
C ALA A 96 -1.29 -10.69 -2.18
N GLY A 97 -2.13 -11.56 -2.75
CA GLY A 97 -1.66 -12.74 -3.50
C GLY A 97 -1.95 -12.74 -5.00
N VAL A 98 -2.78 -11.82 -5.51
CA VAL A 98 -3.26 -11.84 -6.90
C VAL A 98 -3.03 -10.52 -7.64
N VAL A 99 -2.58 -9.47 -6.97
CA VAL A 99 -2.19 -8.25 -7.68
C VAL A 99 -0.83 -8.50 -8.32
N THR A 100 -0.82 -9.12 -9.47
CA THR A 100 0.31 -9.02 -10.40
C THR A 100 0.28 -7.59 -10.91
N TYR A 101 1.11 -6.75 -10.32
CA TYR A 101 1.30 -5.40 -10.81
C TYR A 101 1.86 -5.45 -12.24
N ASP A 102 1.38 -4.58 -13.11
CA ASP A 102 1.89 -4.46 -14.47
C ASP A 102 3.27 -3.79 -14.42
N GLU A 103 4.29 -4.41 -14.98
CA GLU A 103 5.64 -3.83 -15.07
C GLU A 103 5.75 -2.75 -16.16
N LYS A 104 4.73 -2.61 -17.00
CA LYS A 104 4.72 -1.60 -18.09
C LYS A 104 5.01 -0.18 -17.61
N PRO A 105 4.51 0.31 -16.46
CA PRO A 105 4.85 1.66 -16.00
C PRO A 105 6.34 1.85 -15.73
N ILE A 106 7.05 0.83 -15.25
CA ILE A 106 8.51 0.90 -15.04
C ILE A 106 9.22 1.01 -16.38
N ILE A 107 8.90 0.10 -17.30
CA ILE A 107 9.49 0.07 -18.65
C ILE A 107 9.20 1.38 -19.40
N ALA A 108 7.96 1.86 -19.34
CA ALA A 108 7.58 3.11 -19.94
C ALA A 108 8.33 4.31 -19.35
N ALA A 109 8.57 4.31 -18.04
CA ALA A 109 9.33 5.34 -17.35
C ALA A 109 10.80 5.34 -17.78
N GLU A 110 11.42 4.17 -17.86
CA GLU A 110 12.79 4.01 -18.34
C GLU A 110 12.95 4.51 -19.77
N GLU A 111 12.08 4.07 -20.66
CA GLU A 111 12.10 4.48 -22.07
C GLU A 111 11.86 5.98 -22.24
N LYS A 112 10.83 6.53 -21.54
CA LYS A 112 10.46 7.94 -21.64
C LYS A 112 11.53 8.85 -21.05
N ALA A 113 12.01 8.57 -19.84
CA ALA A 113 13.03 9.34 -19.16
C ALA A 113 14.47 8.96 -19.58
N GLN A 114 14.65 7.92 -20.39
CA GLN A 114 15.96 7.41 -20.81
C GLN A 114 16.92 7.18 -19.63
N VAL A 115 16.40 6.66 -18.55
CA VAL A 115 17.17 6.24 -17.36
C VAL A 115 17.06 4.74 -17.21
N SER A 116 18.05 4.11 -16.61
CA SER A 116 18.02 2.69 -16.27
C SER A 116 17.65 2.53 -14.82
N LEU A 117 16.71 1.63 -14.53
CA LEU A 117 16.35 1.20 -13.20
C LEU A 117 16.89 -0.22 -12.98
N PRO A 118 17.08 -0.67 -11.73
CA PRO A 118 17.55 -2.03 -11.45
C PRO A 118 16.60 -3.11 -11.94
N ASP A 119 17.12 -4.20 -12.47
CA ASP A 119 16.33 -5.32 -13.04
C ASP A 119 15.46 -6.07 -11.99
N ASN A 120 15.91 -6.07 -10.72
CA ASN A 120 15.27 -6.82 -9.63
C ASN A 120 14.28 -5.98 -8.80
N ILE A 121 13.68 -4.98 -9.41
CA ILE A 121 12.66 -4.15 -8.76
C ILE A 121 11.37 -4.97 -8.58
N LYS A 122 10.84 -4.97 -7.36
CA LYS A 122 9.50 -5.50 -7.09
C LYS A 122 8.52 -4.38 -6.88
N ILE A 123 7.46 -4.36 -7.69
CA ILE A 123 6.38 -3.39 -7.54
C ILE A 123 5.64 -3.71 -6.24
N ALA A 124 5.51 -2.70 -5.40
CA ALA A 124 4.83 -2.77 -4.11
C ALA A 124 3.37 -2.31 -4.20
N SER A 125 3.11 -1.27 -4.99
CA SER A 125 1.76 -0.75 -5.23
C SER A 125 1.69 0.10 -6.49
N GLN A 126 0.51 0.18 -7.07
CA GLN A 126 0.19 1.05 -8.19
C GLN A 126 -1.16 1.73 -7.93
N ALA A 127 -1.26 3.01 -8.26
CA ALA A 127 -2.50 3.76 -8.23
C ALA A 127 -2.62 4.61 -9.50
N LYS A 128 -3.85 4.81 -9.94
CA LYS A 128 -4.16 5.66 -11.07
C LYS A 128 -5.31 6.58 -10.70
N ASP A 129 -5.13 7.89 -10.87
CA ASP A 129 -6.18 8.88 -10.65
C ASP A 129 -6.82 9.26 -12.00
N ASP A 130 -8.00 8.74 -12.26
CA ASP A 130 -8.95 9.04 -13.36
C ASP A 130 -8.34 9.71 -14.62
N GLY A 131 -7.20 9.17 -15.10
CA GLY A 131 -6.53 9.64 -16.30
C GLY A 131 -5.69 10.91 -16.14
N LYS A 132 -5.43 11.35 -14.91
CA LYS A 132 -4.58 12.52 -14.64
C LYS A 132 -3.12 12.14 -14.44
N PHE A 133 -2.87 11.07 -13.65
CA PHE A 133 -1.53 10.55 -13.40
C PHE A 133 -1.60 9.10 -12.90
N SER A 134 -0.49 8.40 -13.02
CA SER A 134 -0.30 7.10 -12.36
C SER A 134 0.89 7.14 -11.42
N ILE A 135 0.77 6.50 -10.26
CA ILE A 135 1.86 6.36 -9.29
C ILE A 135 2.19 4.90 -9.13
N THR A 136 3.44 4.55 -9.33
CA THR A 136 3.97 3.21 -9.08
C THR A 136 5.03 3.28 -8.00
N TYR A 137 4.85 2.51 -6.93
CA TYR A 137 5.88 2.29 -5.93
C TYR A 137 6.51 0.92 -6.12
N ALA A 138 7.83 0.92 -6.16
CA ALA A 138 8.63 -0.28 -6.27
C ALA A 138 9.72 -0.32 -5.20
N LYS A 139 10.33 -1.48 -4.96
CA LYS A 139 11.35 -1.65 -3.94
C LYS A 139 12.46 -2.58 -4.42
N LEU A 140 13.69 -2.19 -4.14
CA LEU A 140 14.87 -3.04 -4.18
C LEU A 140 14.97 -3.83 -2.88
N LEU A 141 15.13 -5.13 -2.96
CA LEU A 141 15.17 -6.00 -1.78
C LEU A 141 16.61 -6.29 -1.33
N ASP A 142 17.56 -6.29 -2.26
CA ASP A 142 18.97 -6.64 -2.00
C ASP A 142 19.77 -5.40 -1.61
N GLU A 143 20.49 -5.46 -0.48
CA GLU A 143 21.33 -4.37 0.01
C GLU A 143 22.51 -4.08 -0.92
N SER A 144 23.05 -5.09 -1.61
CA SER A 144 24.14 -4.92 -2.58
C SER A 144 23.67 -4.16 -3.83
N GLU A 145 22.43 -4.42 -4.27
CA GLU A 145 21.81 -3.70 -5.38
C GLU A 145 21.49 -2.25 -5.02
N LYS A 146 21.01 -1.99 -3.80
CA LYS A 146 20.79 -0.62 -3.31
C LYS A 146 22.08 0.19 -3.34
N ALA A 147 23.18 -0.39 -2.83
CA ALA A 147 24.48 0.29 -2.81
C ALA A 147 25.02 0.54 -4.22
N SER A 148 24.87 -0.44 -5.12
CA SER A 148 25.29 -0.32 -6.52
C SER A 148 24.48 0.75 -7.24
N PHE A 149 23.16 0.72 -7.11
CA PHE A 149 22.29 1.69 -7.75
C PHE A 149 22.52 3.12 -7.22
N LYS A 150 22.68 3.28 -5.90
CA LYS A 150 23.04 4.56 -5.31
C LYS A 150 24.36 5.11 -5.88
N ALA A 151 25.38 4.26 -6.03
CA ALA A 151 26.66 4.67 -6.61
C ALA A 151 26.53 5.10 -8.07
N GLU A 152 25.71 4.40 -8.85
CA GLU A 152 25.43 4.73 -10.25
C GLU A 152 24.73 6.07 -10.39
N ILE A 153 23.61 6.27 -9.66
CA ILE A 153 22.79 7.48 -9.78
C ILE A 153 23.50 8.73 -9.25
N SER A 154 24.38 8.59 -8.26
CA SER A 154 25.12 9.71 -7.67
C SER A 154 26.08 10.38 -8.64
N VAL A 155 26.49 9.71 -9.71
CA VAL A 155 27.38 10.24 -10.77
C VAL A 155 26.65 10.51 -12.08
N ASN A 156 25.39 10.14 -12.19
CA ASN A 156 24.59 10.29 -13.40
C ASN A 156 23.92 11.67 -13.41
N SER A 157 24.25 12.49 -14.40
CA SER A 157 23.77 13.88 -14.53
C SER A 157 22.25 14.02 -14.74
N LYS A 158 21.54 12.93 -15.02
CA LYS A 158 20.07 12.93 -15.11
C LYS A 158 19.41 12.89 -13.74
N TRP A 159 20.12 12.44 -12.71
CA TRP A 159 19.65 12.39 -11.35
C TRP A 159 20.08 13.62 -10.57
N SER A 160 19.21 14.13 -9.72
CA SER A 160 19.45 15.27 -8.83
C SER A 160 19.14 14.83 -7.39
N ASP A 161 19.90 15.36 -6.44
CA ASP A 161 19.64 15.23 -5.00
C ASP A 161 18.61 16.26 -4.50
N THR A 162 18.14 17.12 -5.37
CA THR A 162 17.13 18.14 -5.07
C THR A 162 16.09 18.19 -6.17
N LEU A 163 14.82 18.34 -5.76
CA LEU A 163 13.73 18.63 -6.67
C LEU A 163 13.50 20.15 -6.72
N ASP A 164 13.31 20.69 -7.92
CA ASP A 164 13.11 22.12 -8.11
C ASP A 164 11.96 22.66 -7.27
N ALA A 165 12.21 23.74 -6.51
CA ALA A 165 11.21 24.34 -5.63
C ALA A 165 10.00 24.89 -6.38
N GLY A 166 10.19 25.36 -7.62
CA GLY A 166 9.09 25.81 -8.49
C GLY A 166 8.13 24.68 -8.83
N PHE A 167 8.68 23.48 -9.11
CA PHE A 167 7.89 22.29 -9.36
C PHE A 167 7.08 21.89 -8.11
N LEU A 168 7.70 21.88 -6.94
CA LEU A 168 7.04 21.53 -5.68
C LEU A 168 5.89 22.48 -5.33
N THR A 169 6.02 23.77 -5.64
CA THR A 169 4.99 24.76 -5.34
C THR A 169 3.83 24.75 -6.32
N THR A 170 4.04 24.29 -7.54
CA THR A 170 3.03 24.37 -8.62
C THR A 170 2.32 23.05 -8.84
N ALA A 171 2.89 21.93 -8.41
CA ALA A 171 2.28 20.60 -8.54
C ALA A 171 1.99 19.90 -7.18
N PRO A 172 1.51 20.61 -6.14
CA PRO A 172 1.32 20.03 -4.80
C PRO A 172 0.25 18.91 -4.80
N ASP A 173 -0.71 18.96 -5.71
CA ASP A 173 -1.80 17.98 -5.78
C ASP A 173 -1.39 16.67 -6.49
N ILE A 174 -0.25 16.68 -7.18
CA ILE A 174 0.25 15.52 -7.95
C ILE A 174 1.32 14.76 -7.17
N ILE A 175 2.14 15.49 -6.41
CA ILE A 175 3.28 14.92 -5.71
C ILE A 175 2.85 14.51 -4.30
N PRO A 176 2.88 13.21 -3.97
CA PRO A 176 2.61 12.75 -2.61
C PRO A 176 3.60 13.38 -1.62
N TYR A 177 3.12 13.68 -0.42
CA TYR A 177 3.96 14.25 0.65
C TYR A 177 5.22 13.40 0.92
N GLU A 178 5.11 12.09 0.76
CA GLU A 178 6.25 11.18 0.92
C GLU A 178 7.37 11.43 -0.08
N ALA A 179 7.10 12.03 -1.24
CA ALA A 179 8.14 12.36 -2.22
C ALA A 179 9.23 13.26 -1.64
N TYR A 180 8.90 14.10 -0.65
CA TYR A 180 9.88 14.96 0.02
C TYR A 180 10.89 14.21 0.90
N THR A 181 10.69 12.92 1.13
CA THR A 181 11.60 12.06 1.91
C THR A 181 12.56 11.27 1.06
N PHE A 182 12.49 11.39 -0.26
CA PHE A 182 13.39 10.71 -1.18
C PHE A 182 14.72 11.47 -1.33
N ASP A 183 15.80 10.73 -1.64
CA ASP A 183 17.17 11.29 -1.71
C ASP A 183 17.58 11.72 -3.11
N TYR A 184 17.04 11.05 -4.15
CA TYR A 184 17.38 11.33 -5.54
C TYR A 184 16.15 11.38 -6.43
N PHE A 185 16.21 12.24 -7.44
CA PHE A 185 15.08 12.54 -8.33
C PHE A 185 15.52 12.61 -9.80
N VAL A 186 14.66 12.16 -10.69
CA VAL A 186 14.66 12.48 -12.11
C VAL A 186 13.32 13.10 -12.43
N LEU A 187 13.28 14.37 -12.72
CA LEU A 187 12.15 15.04 -13.33
C LEU A 187 12.46 15.20 -14.82
N TYR A 188 11.79 14.44 -15.66
CA TYR A 188 11.94 14.54 -17.12
C TYR A 188 10.72 15.20 -17.73
N ASN A 189 10.94 16.28 -18.45
CA ASN A 189 9.94 16.96 -19.28
C ASN A 189 10.01 16.42 -20.70
N ALA A 190 9.07 15.56 -21.07
CA ALA A 190 9.04 14.94 -22.37
C ALA A 190 8.68 15.93 -23.52
N THR A 191 8.03 17.05 -23.18
CA THR A 191 7.70 18.10 -24.16
C THR A 191 8.93 18.91 -24.56
N LEU A 192 9.82 19.21 -23.62
CA LEU A 192 11.04 20.00 -23.84
C LEU A 192 12.29 19.14 -24.02
N HIS A 193 12.23 17.85 -23.71
CA HIS A 193 13.38 16.93 -23.66
C HIS A 193 14.48 17.37 -22.67
N GLU A 194 14.06 17.89 -21.51
CA GLU A 194 14.93 18.43 -20.47
C GLU A 194 14.79 17.68 -19.15
N TYR A 195 15.88 17.65 -18.38
CA TYR A 195 15.91 17.02 -17.06
C TYR A 195 16.02 18.07 -15.95
N ASN A 196 15.32 17.84 -14.86
CA ASN A 196 15.44 18.55 -13.60
C ASN A 196 15.32 20.08 -13.72
N THR A 197 14.61 20.56 -14.75
CA THR A 197 14.38 21.98 -15.01
C THR A 197 12.89 22.30 -14.89
N PHE A 198 12.58 23.41 -14.23
CA PHE A 198 11.26 23.95 -14.18
C PHE A 198 10.96 24.72 -15.48
N PRO A 199 9.83 24.49 -16.16
CA PRO A 199 9.49 25.25 -17.36
C PRO A 199 9.33 26.75 -17.07
N GLN A 200 10.06 27.58 -17.79
CA GLN A 200 10.04 29.05 -17.64
C GLN A 200 8.90 29.72 -18.41
N SER A 201 8.29 29.04 -19.34
CA SER A 201 7.18 29.55 -20.14
C SER A 201 5.85 28.98 -19.68
N SER A 202 4.78 29.77 -19.86
CA SER A 202 3.42 29.27 -19.64
C SER A 202 3.08 28.20 -20.68
N GLY A 203 2.58 27.06 -20.23
CA GLY A 203 2.23 25.94 -21.10
C GLY A 203 1.82 24.69 -20.34
N SER A 204 1.49 23.68 -21.12
CA SER A 204 1.18 22.33 -20.65
C SER A 204 2.32 21.40 -21.02
N TYR A 205 2.90 20.71 -20.04
CA TYR A 205 4.10 19.89 -20.19
C TYR A 205 3.82 18.47 -19.75
N ASP A 206 4.16 17.50 -20.61
CA ASP A 206 4.12 16.09 -20.28
C ASP A 206 5.39 15.74 -19.50
N CYS A 207 5.24 15.34 -18.26
CA CYS A 207 6.33 15.09 -17.34
C CYS A 207 6.28 13.68 -16.77
N ILE A 208 7.45 13.21 -16.32
CA ILE A 208 7.59 12.02 -15.50
C ILE A 208 8.52 12.35 -14.33
N LEU A 209 8.15 11.90 -13.14
CA LEU A 209 8.98 11.99 -11.95
C LEU A 209 9.35 10.60 -11.48
N ILE A 210 10.64 10.35 -11.34
CA ILE A 210 11.18 9.15 -10.71
C ILE A 210 11.94 9.60 -9.47
N ALA A 211 11.64 9.00 -8.32
CA ALA A 211 12.32 9.31 -7.06
C ALA A 211 12.85 8.03 -6.41
N TYR A 212 14.01 8.11 -5.77
CA TYR A 212 14.66 7.00 -5.08
C TYR A 212 15.05 7.36 -3.65
N ASP A 213 14.63 6.52 -2.71
CA ASP A 213 14.95 6.57 -1.29
C ASP A 213 16.05 5.52 -1.01
N CYS A 214 17.25 5.98 -0.71
CA CYS A 214 18.42 5.13 -0.50
C CYS A 214 18.36 4.29 0.77
N GLU A 215 17.68 4.76 1.82
CA GLU A 215 17.64 4.09 3.10
C GLU A 215 16.78 2.82 3.02
N VAL A 216 15.61 2.94 2.44
CA VAL A 216 14.66 1.82 2.30
C VAL A 216 14.76 1.09 0.96
N GLY A 217 15.47 1.64 -0.04
CA GLY A 217 15.53 1.11 -1.39
C GLY A 217 14.22 1.25 -2.14
N ARG A 218 13.45 2.30 -1.87
CA ARG A 218 12.13 2.54 -2.46
C ARG A 218 12.25 3.44 -3.69
N ILE A 219 11.57 3.04 -4.76
CA ILE A 219 11.45 3.82 -5.98
C ILE A 219 9.98 4.23 -6.12
N MET A 220 9.76 5.50 -6.43
CA MET A 220 8.45 6.04 -6.79
C MET A 220 8.51 6.56 -8.22
N ILE A 221 7.53 6.20 -9.02
CA ILE A 221 7.38 6.66 -10.40
C ILE A 221 6.01 7.33 -10.51
N ILE A 222 5.98 8.59 -10.92
CA ILE A 222 4.75 9.30 -11.27
C ILE A 222 4.81 9.55 -12.78
N ASP A 223 3.90 8.93 -13.51
CA ASP A 223 3.80 9.03 -14.97
C ASP A 223 2.43 9.52 -15.40
N GLU A 224 2.32 9.84 -16.69
CA GLU A 224 1.09 10.34 -17.33
C GLU A 224 0.57 11.66 -16.72
N PHE A 225 1.42 12.47 -16.05
CA PHE A 225 0.97 13.72 -15.52
C PHE A 225 1.31 14.91 -16.44
N ILE A 226 0.32 15.79 -16.58
CA ILE A 226 0.45 17.02 -17.33
C ILE A 226 0.64 18.17 -16.35
N PHE A 227 1.80 18.80 -16.43
CA PHE A 227 2.14 19.96 -15.64
C PHE A 227 1.69 21.24 -16.37
N ASP A 228 0.73 21.97 -15.78
CA ASP A 228 0.17 23.17 -16.37
C ASP A 228 0.60 24.41 -15.60
N THR A 229 1.42 25.26 -16.20
CA THR A 229 1.93 26.51 -15.62
C THR A 229 1.04 27.73 -15.91
N THR A 230 -0.14 27.52 -16.51
CA THR A 230 -1.07 28.61 -16.84
C THR A 230 -2.08 28.94 -15.73
N LYS A 231 -2.05 28.17 -14.64
CA LYS A 231 -2.98 28.33 -13.51
C LYS A 231 -2.40 29.15 -12.39
#